data_e295a649f9d2d40a6dc2a0f86124f88d
#
_entry.id   e295a649f9d2d40a6dc2a0f86124f88d
#
_cell.length_a   1.000
_cell.length_b   1.000
_cell.length_c   1.000
_cell.angle_alpha   90.00
_cell.angle_beta   90.00
_cell.angle_gamma   90.00
#
_symmetry.space_group_name_H-M   'P 1'
#
loop_
_entity.id
_entity.type
_entity.pdbx_description
1 polymer ?
#
loop_
_entity_poly.entity_id
_entity_poly.type
_entity_poly.pdbx_seq_one_letter_code
_entity_poly.pdbx_strand_id
1 'polypeptide(L)' 'MESQKLRIFLYKKIKKIKNKTKYIEILEFIIKEKIDYTTNSNGIFVNLADLDNQQLQELNDIID' A
#
# COMPACT_ATOMS: atom_id res chain seq x y z
N MET A 1 -12.32 -11.07 5.27
CA MET A 1 -12.25 -9.67 5.73
C MET A 1 -12.85 -8.76 4.69
N GLU A 2 -13.65 -7.80 5.09
CA GLU A 2 -14.22 -6.84 4.17
C GLU A 2 -13.12 -5.94 3.58
N SER A 3 -13.29 -5.58 2.31
CA SER A 3 -12.31 -4.76 1.60
C SER A 3 -12.03 -3.43 2.30
N GLN A 4 -13.06 -2.82 2.85
CA GLN A 4 -12.91 -1.53 3.52
C GLN A 4 -12.05 -1.64 4.78
N LYS A 5 -12.25 -2.69 5.56
CA LYS A 5 -11.43 -2.93 6.75
C LYS A 5 -9.98 -3.20 6.36
N LEU A 6 -9.78 -3.96 5.31
CA LEU A 6 -8.44 -4.25 4.82
C LEU A 6 -7.75 -2.98 4.33
N ARG A 7 -8.49 -2.10 3.65
CA ARG A 7 -7.93 -0.82 3.19
C ARG A 7 -7.44 0.04 4.36
N ILE A 8 -8.26 0.13 5.41
CA ILE A 8 -7.89 0.90 6.60
C ILE A 8 -6.66 0.30 7.27
N PHE A 9 -6.63 -1.01 7.39
CA PHE A 9 -5.52 -1.73 7.99
C PHE A 9 -4.22 -1.48 7.21
N LEU A 10 -4.29 -1.61 5.89
CA LEU A 10 -3.13 -1.41 5.03
C LEU A 10 -2.65 0.04 5.05
N TYR A 11 -3.57 0.98 5.05
CA TYR A 11 -3.23 2.38 5.11
C TYR A 11 -2.41 2.68 6.36
N LYS A 12 -2.84 2.16 7.50
CA LYS A 12 -2.13 2.36 8.76
C LYS A 12 -0.77 1.68 8.75
N LYS A 13 -0.68 0.50 8.16
CA LYS A 13 0.57 -0.24 8.05
C LYS A 13 1.57 0.49 7.18
N ILE A 14 1.14 0.97 6.03
CA ILE A 14 2.01 1.71 5.10
C ILE A 14 2.58 2.96 5.77
N LYS A 15 1.74 3.65 6.53
CA LYS A 15 2.16 4.87 7.22
C LYS A 15 3.27 4.61 8.24
N LYS A 16 3.31 3.41 8.80
CA LYS A 16 4.26 3.06 9.87
C LYS A 16 5.52 2.38 9.36
N ILE A 17 5.60 2.12 8.07
CA ILE A 17 6.75 1.39 7.51
C ILE A 17 7.99 2.27 7.58
N LYS A 18 9.03 1.73 8.21
CA LYS A 18 10.33 2.37 8.30
C LYS A 18 11.41 1.55 7.59
N ASN A 19 11.09 0.31 7.23
CA ASN A 19 12.03 -0.56 6.54
C ASN A 19 12.13 -0.15 5.08
N LYS A 20 13.32 0.26 4.67
CA LYS A 20 13.56 0.76 3.33
C LYS A 20 13.27 -0.28 2.25
N THR A 21 13.61 -1.53 2.51
CA THR A 21 13.36 -2.62 1.56
C THR A 21 11.86 -2.80 1.33
N LYS A 22 11.08 -2.80 2.40
CA LYS A 22 9.63 -2.90 2.30
C LYS A 22 9.04 -1.71 1.56
N TYR A 23 9.54 -0.53 1.83
CA TYR A 23 9.10 0.68 1.15
C TYR A 23 9.30 0.56 -0.36
N ILE A 24 10.47 0.10 -0.77
CA ILE A 24 10.78 -0.08 -2.19
C ILE A 24 9.87 -1.14 -2.82
N GLU A 25 9.63 -2.24 -2.13
CA GLU A 25 8.75 -3.30 -2.63
C GLU A 25 7.33 -2.78 -2.85
N ILE A 26 6.82 -1.98 -1.92
CA ILE A 26 5.50 -1.38 -2.05
C ILE A 26 5.46 -0.43 -3.24
N LEU A 27 6.48 0.39 -3.38
CA LEU A 27 6.56 1.34 -4.47
C LEU A 27 6.60 0.63 -5.82
N GLU A 28 7.38 -0.42 -5.94
CA GLU A 28 7.45 -1.22 -7.16
C GLU A 28 6.09 -1.81 -7.52
N PHE A 29 5.38 -2.33 -6.52
CA PHE A 29 4.03 -2.87 -6.71
C PHE A 29 3.07 -1.80 -7.22
N ILE A 30 3.11 -0.62 -6.60
CA ILE A 30 2.24 0.50 -6.96
C ILE A 30 2.48 0.93 -8.40
N ILE A 31 3.73 1.03 -8.79
CA ILE A 31 4.10 1.44 -10.15
C ILE A 31 3.68 0.36 -11.15
N LYS A 32 3.94 -0.90 -10.82
CA LYS A 32 3.58 -2.03 -11.68
C LYS A 32 2.08 -2.08 -11.94
N GLU A 33 1.28 -1.86 -10.91
CA GLU A 33 -0.19 -1.91 -11.00
C GLU A 33 -0.81 -0.60 -11.43
N LYS A 34 0.01 0.42 -11.65
CA LYS A 34 -0.44 1.75 -12.08
C LYS A 34 -1.43 2.38 -11.10
N ILE A 35 -1.15 2.20 -9.82
CA ILE A 35 -1.98 2.74 -8.75
C ILE A 35 -1.56 4.19 -8.47
N ASP A 36 -2.54 5.07 -8.26
CA ASP A 36 -2.25 6.46 -7.93
C ASP A 36 -1.60 6.58 -6.56
N TYR A 37 -0.57 7.38 -6.48
CA TYR A 37 0.11 7.63 -5.21
C TYR A 37 0.71 9.03 -5.20
N THR A 38 1.00 9.50 -3.98
CA THR A 38 1.65 10.79 -3.76
C THR A 38 2.79 10.57 -2.78
N THR A 39 3.88 11.29 -2.95
CA THR A 39 4.99 11.25 -2.01
C THR A 39 5.22 12.63 -1.41
N ASN A 40 5.66 12.65 -0.15
CA ASN A 40 6.05 13.88 0.53
C ASN A 40 7.07 13.53 1.61
N SER A 41 7.43 14.54 2.42
CA SER A 41 8.44 14.36 3.46
C SER A 41 8.05 13.32 4.52
N ASN A 42 6.76 13.03 4.66
CA ASN A 42 6.28 12.07 5.64
C ASN A 42 6.17 10.64 5.09
N GLY A 43 6.37 10.47 3.79
CA GLY A 43 6.34 9.15 3.17
C GLY A 43 5.46 9.10 1.93
N ILE A 44 4.93 7.91 1.66
CA ILE A 44 4.11 7.66 0.49
C ILE A 44 2.64 7.54 0.90
N PHE A 45 1.77 8.16 0.12
CA PHE A 45 0.32 8.06 0.29
C PHE A 45 -0.27 7.39 -0.94
N VAL A 46 -0.92 6.25 -0.72
CA VAL A 46 -1.49 5.45 -1.79
C VAL A 46 -3.00 5.57 -1.78
N ASN A 47 -3.60 5.75 -2.94
CA ASN A 47 -5.06 5.77 -3.05
C ASN A 47 -5.58 4.34 -3.06
N LEU A 48 -5.86 3.81 -1.88
CA LEU A 48 -6.32 2.43 -1.73
C LEU A 48 -7.76 2.23 -2.19
N ALA A 49 -8.51 3.31 -2.39
CA ALA A 49 -9.91 3.20 -2.82
C ALA A 49 -10.04 2.57 -4.21
N ASP A 50 -9.02 2.73 -5.05
CA ASP A 50 -9.05 2.21 -6.41
C ASP A 50 -8.58 0.76 -6.52
N LEU A 51 -8.12 0.15 -5.43
CA LEU A 51 -7.62 -1.21 -5.45
C LEU A 51 -8.76 -2.21 -5.31
N ASP A 52 -8.70 -3.30 -6.10
CA ASP A 52 -9.63 -4.41 -5.92
C ASP A 52 -9.12 -5.35 -4.83
N ASN A 53 -9.92 -6.38 -4.52
CA ASN A 53 -9.59 -7.32 -3.46
C ASN A 53 -8.25 -8.05 -3.70
N GLN A 54 -7.97 -8.38 -4.95
CA GLN A 54 -6.73 -9.07 -5.29
C GLN A 54 -5.53 -8.17 -5.06
N GLN A 55 -5.61 -6.91 -5.47
CA GLN A 55 -4.54 -5.95 -5.27
C GLN A 55 -4.30 -5.67 -3.79
N LEU A 56 -5.38 -5.56 -3.02
CA LEU A 56 -5.28 -5.36 -1.58
C LEU A 56 -4.60 -6.54 -0.91
N GLN A 57 -4.93 -7.75 -1.33
CA GLN A 57 -4.32 -8.95 -0.77
C GLN A 57 -2.84 -9.04 -1.12
N GLU A 58 -2.48 -8.72 -2.36
CA GLU A 58 -1.09 -8.71 -2.79
C GLU A 58 -0.27 -7.69 -2.00
N LEU A 59 -0.84 -6.52 -1.79
CA LEU A 59 -0.18 -5.47 -1.01
C LEU A 59 0.01 -5.92 0.44
N ASN A 60 -0.99 -6.57 1.00
CA ASN A 60 -0.89 -7.11 2.35
C ASN A 60 0.22 -8.15 2.46
N ASP A 61 0.36 -9.00 1.45
CA ASP A 61 1.41 -10.01 1.42
C ASP A 61 2.81 -9.37 1.38
N ILE A 62 2.94 -8.26 0.68
CA ILE A 62 4.21 -7.53 0.62
C ILE A 62 4.55 -6.92 1.99
N ILE A 63 3.56 -6.34 2.63
CA ILE A 63 3.74 -5.65 3.91
C ILE A 63 4.02 -6.64 5.04
N ASP A 64 3.38 -7.76 5.00
CA ASP A 64 3.56 -8.82 5.98
C ASP A 64 4.91 -9.53 5.75
#